data_d2065dec5fa4c6568c3bb81832e145dc
#
_entry.id   d2065dec5fa4c6568c3bb81832e145dc
#
_cell.length_a   1.000
_cell.length_b   1.000
_cell.length_c   1.000
_cell.angle_alpha   90.00
_cell.angle_beta   90.00
_cell.angle_gamma   90.00
#
_symmetry.space_group_name_H-M   'P 1'
#
loop_
_entity.id
_entity.type
_entity.pdbx_description
1 polymer ?
#
loop_
_entity_poly.entity_id
_entity_poly.type
_entity_poly.pdbx_seq_one_letter_code
_entity_poly.pdbx_strand_id
1 'polypeptide(L)'
;MDIIFTHSPSPQDIDQIYQGLGDFNRRFIPEITDESFAIFVRDKSGEILGGLTGFIYMTSVQIRFLWLTEKERSQGYGAALIRRIEMYCKEREIRNIAVDTYTFQAPDFYESHGFKEVGRYKDYLKEGVDKIFYQKTLIDD
;
A
#
# COMPACT_ATOMS: atom_id res chain seq x y z
N MET A 1 -16.42 23.08 -25.49
CA MET A 1 -16.03 21.96 -24.60
C MET A 1 -14.97 21.11 -25.29
N ASP A 2 -13.82 20.94 -24.63
CA ASP A 2 -12.69 20.20 -25.20
C ASP A 2 -12.32 19.05 -24.28
N ILE A 3 -11.94 17.92 -24.89
CA ILE A 3 -11.40 16.78 -24.17
C ILE A 3 -9.94 16.66 -24.61
N ILE A 4 -9.02 16.95 -23.67
CA ILE A 4 -7.61 17.13 -23.98
C ILE A 4 -6.78 16.07 -23.27
N PHE A 5 -5.96 15.35 -24.04
CA PHE A 5 -4.97 14.41 -23.50
C PHE A 5 -3.63 15.14 -23.39
N THR A 6 -2.96 15.01 -22.24
CA THR A 6 -1.62 15.57 -22.04
C THR A 6 -0.73 14.60 -21.28
N HIS A 7 0.56 14.53 -21.67
CA HIS A 7 1.58 13.79 -20.96
C HIS A 7 2.22 14.59 -19.83
N SER A 8 1.97 15.89 -19.78
CA SER A 8 2.61 16.80 -18.83
C SER A 8 1.59 17.64 -18.09
N PRO A 9 0.70 17.00 -17.31
CA PRO A 9 -0.31 17.76 -16.56
C PRO A 9 0.34 18.61 -15.49
N SER A 10 -0.21 19.79 -15.23
CA SER A 10 0.24 20.62 -14.12
C SER A 10 -0.22 20.02 -12.79
N PRO A 11 0.56 20.18 -11.71
CA PRO A 11 0.12 19.72 -10.38
C PRO A 11 -1.21 20.36 -9.95
N GLN A 12 -1.44 21.62 -10.31
CA GLN A 12 -2.68 22.31 -9.97
C GLN A 12 -3.89 21.66 -10.65
N ASP A 13 -3.74 21.26 -11.90
CA ASP A 13 -4.83 20.61 -12.63
C ASP A 13 -5.14 19.23 -12.05
N ILE A 14 -4.11 18.50 -11.69
CA ILE A 14 -4.25 17.20 -11.00
C ILE A 14 -4.97 17.38 -9.65
N ASP A 15 -4.55 18.37 -8.85
CA ASP A 15 -5.17 18.65 -7.55
C ASP A 15 -6.65 19.02 -7.70
N GLN A 16 -7.02 19.69 -8.76
CA GLN A 16 -8.41 20.06 -9.00
C GLN A 16 -9.31 18.83 -9.16
N ILE A 17 -8.81 17.79 -9.83
CA ILE A 17 -9.53 16.52 -9.95
C ILE A 17 -9.63 15.84 -8.57
N TYR A 18 -8.54 15.81 -7.81
CA TYR A 18 -8.50 15.26 -6.45
C TYR A 18 -9.51 15.94 -5.53
N GLN A 19 -9.54 17.26 -5.56
CA GLN A 19 -10.46 18.03 -4.72
C GLN A 19 -11.91 17.79 -5.10
N GLY A 20 -12.18 17.71 -6.41
CA GLY A 20 -13.53 17.44 -6.89
C GLY A 20 -14.04 16.09 -6.42
N LEU A 21 -13.21 15.06 -6.53
CA LEU A 21 -13.56 13.73 -6.04
C LEU A 21 -13.68 13.70 -4.51
N GLY A 22 -12.78 14.38 -3.82
CA GLY A 22 -12.82 14.47 -2.36
C GLY A 22 -14.11 15.13 -1.87
N ASP A 23 -14.54 16.21 -2.52
CA ASP A 23 -15.79 16.88 -2.17
C ASP A 23 -16.99 15.95 -2.38
N PHE A 24 -16.97 15.20 -3.48
CA PHE A 24 -18.01 14.20 -3.75
C PHE A 24 -18.05 13.13 -2.67
N ASN A 25 -16.87 12.59 -2.30
CA ASN A 25 -16.78 11.53 -1.31
C ASN A 25 -17.27 11.97 0.06
N ARG A 26 -17.00 13.23 0.46
CA ARG A 26 -17.42 13.75 1.75
C ARG A 26 -18.94 13.91 1.89
N ARG A 27 -19.68 13.86 0.80
CA ARG A 27 -21.14 13.81 0.85
C ARG A 27 -21.62 12.49 1.45
N PHE A 28 -20.88 11.41 1.26
CA PHE A 28 -21.22 10.08 1.75
C PHE A 28 -20.51 9.73 3.04
N ILE A 29 -19.26 10.14 3.17
CA ILE A 29 -18.44 9.91 4.35
C ILE A 29 -17.81 11.26 4.73
N PRO A 30 -18.54 12.11 5.50
CA PRO A 30 -18.03 13.44 5.86
C PRO A 30 -16.71 13.42 6.63
N GLU A 31 -16.45 12.34 7.38
CA GLU A 31 -15.26 12.14 8.18
C GLU A 31 -14.10 11.49 7.43
N ILE A 32 -14.22 11.27 6.09
CA ILE A 32 -13.18 10.58 5.33
C ILE A 32 -11.85 11.32 5.43
N THR A 33 -10.82 10.57 5.80
CA THR A 33 -9.46 11.06 5.89
C THR A 33 -8.51 10.05 5.27
N ASP A 34 -7.37 10.53 4.80
CA ASP A 34 -6.26 9.69 4.39
C ASP A 34 -4.98 10.32 4.92
N GLU A 35 -4.01 9.49 5.23
CA GLU A 35 -2.68 9.96 5.59
C GLU A 35 -1.63 8.96 5.10
N SER A 36 -0.51 9.49 4.65
CA SER A 36 0.61 8.65 4.23
C SER A 36 1.48 8.30 5.43
N PHE A 37 2.16 7.15 5.35
CA PHE A 37 3.08 6.73 6.39
C PHE A 37 4.25 5.97 5.80
N ALA A 38 5.31 5.82 6.59
CA ALA A 38 6.44 4.95 6.27
C ALA A 38 6.98 4.31 7.54
N ILE A 39 7.52 3.11 7.38
CA ILE A 39 8.26 2.41 8.41
C ILE A 39 9.63 2.09 7.80
N PHE A 40 10.70 2.52 8.45
CA PHE A 40 12.05 2.36 7.91
C PHE A 40 12.85 1.33 8.68
N VAL A 41 13.70 0.60 7.95
CA VAL A 41 14.82 -0.16 8.52
C VAL A 41 16.07 0.68 8.27
N ARG A 42 16.71 1.12 9.34
CA ARG A 42 17.92 1.94 9.26
C ARG A 42 19.08 1.26 9.97
N ASP A 43 20.30 1.49 9.48
CA ASP A 43 21.49 1.04 10.18
C ASP A 43 21.88 2.04 11.29
N LYS A 44 22.99 1.76 11.96
CA LYS A 44 23.46 2.60 13.08
C LYS A 44 23.84 4.00 12.63
N SER A 45 24.21 4.19 11.36
CA SER A 45 24.54 5.50 10.81
C SER A 45 23.30 6.27 10.34
N GLY A 46 22.12 5.64 10.38
CA GLY A 46 20.87 6.22 9.94
C GLY A 46 20.57 5.99 8.46
N GLU A 47 21.40 5.22 7.76
CA GLU A 47 21.15 4.91 6.35
C GLU A 47 19.95 3.97 6.21
N ILE A 48 19.11 4.23 5.22
CA ILE A 48 17.91 3.41 4.96
C ILE A 48 18.31 2.12 4.25
N LEU A 49 18.02 0.99 4.90
CA LEU A 49 18.25 -0.34 4.34
C LEU A 49 16.99 -0.93 3.73
N GLY A 50 15.85 -0.31 3.95
CA GLY A 50 14.58 -0.73 3.41
C GLY A 50 13.43 -0.13 4.19
N GLY A 51 12.23 -0.61 3.89
CA GLY A 51 11.05 -0.13 4.59
C GLY A 51 9.75 -0.48 3.89
N LEU A 52 8.71 0.10 4.44
CA LEU A 52 7.34 -0.09 3.99
C LEU A 52 6.67 1.27 3.96
N THR A 53 6.01 1.59 2.86
CA THR A 53 5.23 2.83 2.73
C THR A 53 3.79 2.50 2.41
N GLY A 54 2.90 3.42 2.72
CA GLY A 54 1.50 3.24 2.40
C GLY A 54 0.63 4.40 2.81
N PHE A 55 -0.66 4.12 2.83
CA PHE A 55 -1.69 5.09 3.20
C PHE A 55 -2.63 4.47 4.23
N ILE A 56 -3.13 5.31 5.11
CA ILE A 56 -4.15 4.95 6.09
C ILE A 56 -5.45 5.60 5.65
N TYR A 57 -6.46 4.75 5.44
CA TYR A 57 -7.80 5.17 5.01
C TYR A 57 -8.80 4.72 6.08
N MET A 58 -8.98 5.50 7.14
CA MET A 58 -9.97 5.20 8.19
C MET A 58 -9.80 3.78 8.77
N THR A 59 -10.59 2.81 8.31
CA THR A 59 -10.57 1.43 8.80
C THR A 59 -9.55 0.53 8.11
N SER A 60 -8.78 1.09 7.17
CA SER A 60 -7.93 0.28 6.30
C SER A 60 -6.57 0.91 6.08
N VAL A 61 -5.58 0.06 5.89
CA VAL A 61 -4.24 0.46 5.45
C VAL A 61 -3.99 -0.12 4.06
N GLN A 62 -3.47 0.69 3.17
CA GLN A 62 -2.96 0.23 1.88
C GLN A 62 -1.44 0.29 1.93
N ILE A 63 -0.79 -0.87 1.91
CA ILE A 63 0.67 -0.93 1.71
C ILE A 63 0.95 -0.60 0.25
N ARG A 64 1.80 0.39 0.02
CA ARG A 64 2.15 0.79 -1.34
C ARG A 64 3.41 0.10 -1.82
N PHE A 65 4.48 0.19 -1.02
CA PHE A 65 5.77 -0.40 -1.36
C PHE A 65 6.37 -1.07 -0.14
N LEU A 66 7.00 -2.21 -0.35
CA LEU A 66 7.85 -2.87 0.64
C LEU A 66 9.13 -3.28 -0.06
N TRP A 67 10.26 -2.83 0.44
CA TRP A 67 11.55 -3.09 -0.20
C TRP A 67 12.66 -3.15 0.84
N LEU A 68 13.61 -4.05 0.59
CA LEU A 68 14.83 -4.19 1.39
C LEU A 68 16.01 -4.28 0.43
N THR A 69 17.16 -3.73 0.84
CA THR A 69 18.41 -3.94 0.09
C THR A 69 18.70 -5.43 0.02
N GLU A 70 19.41 -5.84 -1.01
CA GLU A 70 19.68 -7.27 -1.26
C GLU A 70 20.35 -7.93 -0.04
N LYS A 71 21.29 -7.26 0.61
CA LYS A 71 21.99 -7.79 1.78
C LYS A 71 21.08 -8.05 2.97
N GLU A 72 19.99 -7.31 3.08
CA GLU A 72 19.09 -7.38 4.23
C GLU A 72 17.92 -8.32 4.01
N ARG A 73 17.83 -8.92 2.83
CA ARG A 73 16.76 -9.89 2.52
C ARG A 73 17.02 -11.21 3.24
N SER A 74 15.93 -11.93 3.52
CA SER A 74 15.98 -13.26 4.17
C SER A 74 16.55 -13.22 5.61
N GLN A 75 16.51 -12.07 6.26
CA GLN A 75 16.95 -11.90 7.65
C GLN A 75 15.80 -11.57 8.60
N GLY A 76 14.56 -11.66 8.12
CA GLY A 76 13.38 -11.41 8.96
C GLY A 76 12.90 -9.96 9.01
N TYR A 77 13.54 -9.05 8.29
CA TYR A 77 13.13 -7.63 8.30
C TYR A 77 11.77 -7.42 7.64
N GLY A 78 11.47 -8.16 6.55
CA GLY A 78 10.15 -8.08 5.91
C GLY A 78 9.05 -8.48 6.87
N ALA A 79 9.23 -9.58 7.58
CA ALA A 79 8.29 -10.03 8.60
C ALA A 79 8.15 -9.01 9.73
N ALA A 80 9.26 -8.38 10.15
CA ALA A 80 9.24 -7.35 11.18
C ALA A 80 8.45 -6.12 10.74
N LEU A 81 8.57 -5.72 9.46
CA LEU A 81 7.79 -4.61 8.92
C LEU A 81 6.28 -4.92 8.93
N ILE A 82 5.91 -6.13 8.53
CA ILE A 82 4.50 -6.55 8.55
C ILE A 82 3.99 -6.56 9.99
N ARG A 83 4.74 -7.12 10.94
CA ARG A 83 4.34 -7.11 12.35
C ARG A 83 4.16 -5.69 12.88
N ARG A 84 5.03 -4.78 12.48
CA ARG A 84 4.95 -3.39 12.96
C ARG A 84 3.70 -2.68 12.46
N ILE A 85 3.33 -2.85 11.18
CA ILE A 85 2.10 -2.23 10.68
C ILE A 85 0.86 -2.90 11.30
N GLU A 86 0.90 -4.19 11.55
CA GLU A 86 -0.20 -4.88 12.22
C GLU A 86 -0.40 -4.37 13.65
N MET A 87 0.69 -4.13 14.39
CA MET A 87 0.62 -3.54 15.73
C MET A 87 -0.04 -2.16 15.70
N TYR A 88 0.38 -1.33 14.77
CA TYR A 88 -0.21 -0.01 14.58
C TYR A 88 -1.71 -0.11 14.32
N CYS A 89 -2.10 -1.01 13.45
CA CYS A 89 -3.51 -1.22 13.10
C CYS A 89 -4.33 -1.65 14.32
N LYS A 90 -3.81 -2.55 15.14
CA LYS A 90 -4.52 -3.03 16.33
C LYS A 90 -4.71 -1.91 17.35
N GLU A 91 -3.71 -1.06 17.54
CA GLU A 91 -3.79 0.07 18.46
C GLU A 91 -4.81 1.12 18.01
N ARG A 92 -5.10 1.20 16.72
CA ARG A 92 -5.98 2.21 16.13
C ARG A 92 -7.31 1.64 15.65
N GLU A 93 -7.59 0.38 15.94
CA GLU A 93 -8.81 -0.30 15.50
C GLU A 93 -8.97 -0.32 13.98
N ILE A 94 -7.85 -0.35 13.24
CA ILE A 94 -7.83 -0.54 11.80
C ILE A 94 -7.98 -2.03 11.52
N ARG A 95 -8.91 -2.39 10.63
CA ARG A 95 -9.34 -3.78 10.44
C ARG A 95 -8.76 -4.46 9.22
N ASN A 96 -8.32 -3.70 8.24
CA ASN A 96 -7.91 -4.28 6.96
C ASN A 96 -6.57 -3.74 6.52
N ILE A 97 -5.74 -4.63 5.99
CA ILE A 97 -4.50 -4.27 5.31
C ILE A 97 -4.57 -4.84 3.91
N ALA A 98 -4.36 -3.99 2.92
CA ALA A 98 -4.33 -4.37 1.51
C ALA A 98 -2.95 -4.12 0.92
N VAL A 99 -2.57 -4.95 -0.04
CA VAL A 99 -1.33 -4.79 -0.79
C VAL A 99 -1.50 -5.43 -2.15
N ASP A 100 -0.79 -4.93 -3.15
CA ASP A 100 -0.68 -5.62 -4.42
C ASP A 100 0.78 -5.91 -4.74
N THR A 101 1.00 -6.94 -5.54
CA THR A 101 2.33 -7.36 -5.94
C THR A 101 2.26 -8.04 -7.31
N TYR A 102 3.34 -7.94 -8.05
CA TYR A 102 3.45 -8.66 -9.31
C TYR A 102 3.97 -10.08 -9.07
N THR A 103 3.64 -10.99 -9.98
CA THR A 103 4.03 -12.40 -9.85
C THR A 103 5.53 -12.62 -9.73
N PHE A 104 6.36 -11.69 -10.26
CA PHE A 104 7.82 -11.78 -10.14
C PHE A 104 8.36 -11.17 -8.84
N GLN A 105 7.51 -10.55 -8.02
CA GLN A 105 7.94 -9.92 -6.78
C GLN A 105 7.81 -10.88 -5.59
N ALA A 106 6.77 -10.73 -4.78
CA ALA A 106 6.73 -11.42 -3.50
C ALA A 106 5.35 -11.99 -3.11
N PRO A 107 4.63 -12.69 -4.02
CA PRO A 107 3.33 -13.24 -3.64
C PRO A 107 3.42 -14.23 -2.47
N ASP A 108 4.41 -15.12 -2.47
CA ASP A 108 4.57 -16.12 -1.41
C ASP A 108 4.83 -15.47 -0.04
N PHE A 109 5.56 -14.36 -0.03
CA PHE A 109 5.82 -13.62 1.20
C PHE A 109 4.52 -13.14 1.84
N TYR A 110 3.63 -12.52 1.05
CA TYR A 110 2.36 -12.03 1.59
C TYR A 110 1.44 -13.17 2.02
N GLU A 111 1.38 -14.24 1.23
CA GLU A 111 0.57 -15.42 1.61
C GLU A 111 1.08 -16.05 2.90
N SER A 112 2.39 -16.11 3.10
CA SER A 112 2.97 -16.65 4.34
C SER A 112 2.65 -15.79 5.57
N HIS A 113 2.28 -14.53 5.38
CA HIS A 113 1.90 -13.62 6.45
C HIS A 113 0.38 -13.47 6.61
N GLY A 114 -0.39 -14.37 6.02
CA GLY A 114 -1.83 -14.43 6.21
C GLY A 114 -2.64 -13.54 5.27
N PHE A 115 -2.01 -12.96 4.25
CA PHE A 115 -2.73 -12.23 3.22
C PHE A 115 -3.37 -13.21 2.25
N LYS A 116 -4.59 -12.90 1.84
CA LYS A 116 -5.35 -13.74 0.89
C LYS A 116 -5.57 -13.00 -0.40
N GLU A 117 -5.40 -13.70 -1.51
CA GLU A 117 -5.67 -13.14 -2.84
C GLU A 117 -7.15 -12.82 -2.97
N VAL A 118 -7.47 -11.58 -3.33
CA VAL A 118 -8.86 -11.13 -3.53
C VAL A 118 -9.13 -10.75 -4.97
N GLY A 119 -8.12 -10.70 -5.82
CA GLY A 119 -8.28 -10.42 -7.24
C GLY A 119 -6.95 -10.40 -7.96
N ARG A 120 -7.04 -10.33 -9.29
CA ARG A 120 -5.84 -10.43 -10.10
C ARG A 120 -6.07 -9.78 -11.46
N TYR A 121 -5.08 -9.00 -11.92
CA TYR A 121 -5.02 -8.55 -13.31
C TYR A 121 -4.06 -9.47 -14.04
N LYS A 122 -4.56 -10.20 -15.03
CA LYS A 122 -3.74 -11.10 -15.84
C LYS A 122 -3.03 -10.33 -16.94
N ASP A 123 -1.80 -10.74 -17.25
CA ASP A 123 -1.00 -10.15 -18.33
C ASP A 123 -0.91 -8.62 -18.19
N TYR A 124 -0.65 -8.19 -16.97
CA TYR A 124 -0.54 -6.77 -16.63
C TYR A 124 0.93 -6.38 -16.59
N LEU A 125 1.29 -5.32 -17.24
CA LEU A 125 2.61 -4.87 -17.65
C LEU A 125 3.06 -5.56 -18.93
N LYS A 126 3.02 -6.88 -18.97
CA LYS A 126 3.33 -7.65 -20.16
C LYS A 126 2.75 -9.05 -20.02
N GLU A 127 2.69 -9.78 -21.14
CA GLU A 127 2.24 -11.17 -21.16
C GLU A 127 3.05 -12.01 -20.17
N GLY A 128 2.36 -12.86 -19.42
CA GLY A 128 2.97 -13.76 -18.45
C GLY A 128 3.19 -13.17 -17.06
N VAL A 129 2.94 -11.87 -16.87
CA VAL A 129 3.04 -11.21 -15.57
C VAL A 129 1.63 -10.83 -15.11
N ASP A 130 1.28 -11.22 -13.89
CA ASP A 130 0.01 -10.82 -13.28
C ASP A 130 0.24 -9.85 -12.15
N LYS A 131 -0.73 -8.98 -11.90
CA LYS A 131 -0.78 -8.15 -10.70
C LYS A 131 -1.81 -8.75 -9.75
N ILE A 132 -1.35 -9.14 -8.56
CA ILE A 132 -2.17 -9.85 -7.58
C ILE A 132 -2.54 -8.89 -6.45
N PHE A 133 -3.82 -8.86 -6.09
CA PHE A 133 -4.34 -8.03 -5.00
C PHE A 133 -4.58 -8.90 -3.79
N TYR A 134 -4.01 -8.50 -2.66
CA TYR A 134 -4.10 -9.22 -1.39
C TYR A 134 -4.78 -8.39 -0.33
N GLN A 135 -5.47 -9.04 0.57
CA GLN A 135 -6.09 -8.42 1.73
C GLN A 135 -5.88 -9.31 2.95
N LYS A 136 -5.57 -8.67 4.08
CA LYS A 136 -5.55 -9.32 5.38
C LYS A 136 -6.53 -8.60 6.30
N THR A 137 -7.49 -9.33 6.84
CA THR A 137 -8.43 -8.79 7.81
C THR A 137 -7.89 -9.08 9.20
N LEU A 138 -7.78 -8.03 10.02
CA LEU A 138 -7.37 -8.14 11.40
C LEU A 138 -8.63 -8.27 12.25
N ILE A 139 -8.89 -9.47 12.74
CA ILE A 139 -10.07 -9.75 13.55
C ILE A 139 -9.60 -9.91 14.98
N ASP A 140 -10.21 -9.15 15.89
CA ASP A 140 -10.03 -9.34 17.32
C ASP A 140 -11.00 -10.44 17.77
N ASP A 141 -10.45 -11.51 18.26
CA ASP A 141 -11.25 -12.57 18.88
C ASP A 141 -11.46 -12.25 20.36
#